data_91720a98ce264de18cc5228843d94432
#
_entry.id   91720a98ce264de18cc5228843d94432
#
_cell.length_a   1.000
_cell.length_b   1.000
_cell.length_c   1.000
_cell.angle_alpha   90.00
_cell.angle_beta   90.00
_cell.angle_gamma   90.00
#
_symmetry.space_group_name_H-M   'P 1'
#
loop_
_entity.id
_entity.type
_entity.pdbx_description
1 polymer ?
#
loop_
_entity_poly.entity_id
_entity_poly.type
_entity_poly.pdbx_seq_one_letter_code
_entity_poly.pdbx_strand_id
1 'polypeptide(L)'
;DGTLYVGGQIGWDETQTFRSHDFIGQMEQVLKNISAVVQAAGGAVTDIVRLTWYVTDKEQYLARQREVGQVYREVFGRHFPAMTMVVVSALVEDEALLEIEATAVLDTRAR
;
A
#
# COMPACT_ATOMS: atom_id res chain seq x y z
N ASP A 1 -11.03 13.86 14.73
CA ASP A 1 -11.67 12.65 14.22
C ASP A 1 -12.00 12.83 12.76
N GLY A 2 -11.91 11.77 12.04
CA GLY A 2 -12.31 11.83 10.66
C GLY A 2 -11.81 10.61 9.91
N THR A 3 -12.34 10.45 8.71
CA THR A 3 -11.96 9.37 7.81
C THR A 3 -11.03 9.92 6.74
N LEU A 4 -9.92 9.26 6.55
CA LEU A 4 -8.96 9.58 5.50
C LEU A 4 -9.06 8.53 4.41
N TYR A 5 -9.34 8.96 3.20
CA TYR A 5 -9.33 8.08 2.03
C TYR A 5 -8.03 8.31 1.26
N VAL A 6 -7.17 7.31 1.26
CA VAL A 6 -5.91 7.37 0.51
C VAL A 6 -6.17 6.79 -0.87
N GLY A 7 -6.12 7.64 -1.88
CA GLY A 7 -6.29 7.20 -3.27
C GLY A 7 -5.24 6.18 -3.66
N GLY A 8 -5.49 5.45 -4.73
CA GLY A 8 -4.59 4.39 -5.18
C GLY A 8 -3.16 4.86 -5.34
N GLN A 9 -2.25 4.14 -4.70
CA GLN A 9 -0.81 4.38 -4.75
C GLN A 9 -0.15 3.28 -5.57
N ILE A 10 0.76 3.67 -6.45
CA ILE A 10 1.55 2.72 -7.24
C ILE A 10 3.02 2.81 -6.80
N GLY A 11 3.86 1.97 -7.37
CA GLY A 11 5.23 1.78 -6.88
C GLY A 11 6.24 2.81 -7.33
N TRP A 12 5.82 4.05 -7.56
CA TRP A 12 6.76 5.12 -7.87
C TRP A 12 6.99 6.00 -6.64
N ASP A 13 8.13 6.72 -6.63
CA ASP A 13 8.49 7.60 -5.52
C ASP A 13 7.86 9.00 -5.70
N GLU A 14 8.25 9.94 -4.85
CA GLU A 14 7.71 11.30 -4.87
C GLU A 14 8.06 12.07 -6.15
N THR A 15 9.03 11.57 -6.94
CA THR A 15 9.36 12.16 -8.24
C THR A 15 8.63 11.46 -9.39
N GLN A 16 7.69 10.56 -9.08
CA GLN A 16 6.95 9.75 -10.05
C GLN A 16 7.89 8.84 -10.86
N THR A 17 8.91 8.31 -10.20
CA THR A 17 9.89 7.43 -10.80
C THR A 17 9.79 6.04 -10.18
N PHE A 18 9.67 5.00 -11.01
CA PHE A 18 9.72 3.62 -10.55
C PHE A 18 11.19 3.25 -10.28
N ARG A 19 11.54 3.10 -9.00
CA ARG A 19 12.89 2.69 -8.62
C ARG A 19 13.07 1.18 -8.76
N SER A 20 11.97 0.43 -8.80
CA SER A 20 12.01 -1.02 -8.93
C SER A 20 11.02 -1.47 -10.01
N HIS A 21 11.41 -2.47 -10.77
CA HIS A 21 10.53 -3.15 -11.73
C HIS A 21 10.14 -4.53 -11.23
N ASP A 22 10.45 -4.84 -9.96
CA ASP A 22 10.09 -6.08 -9.30
C ASP A 22 8.88 -5.86 -8.39
N PHE A 23 8.03 -6.89 -8.28
CA PHE A 23 6.79 -6.81 -7.49
C PHE A 23 7.08 -6.40 -6.05
N ILE A 24 8.05 -7.05 -5.40
CA ILE A 24 8.36 -6.79 -3.99
C ILE A 24 8.86 -5.36 -3.79
N GLY A 25 9.76 -4.90 -4.66
CA GLY A 25 10.27 -3.53 -4.57
C GLY A 25 9.19 -2.49 -4.78
N GLN A 26 8.28 -2.72 -5.74
CA GLN A 26 7.15 -1.82 -5.95
C GLN A 26 6.20 -1.87 -4.76
N MET A 27 5.92 -3.06 -4.21
CA MET A 27 5.07 -3.20 -3.03
C MET A 27 5.61 -2.40 -1.85
N GLU A 28 6.90 -2.49 -1.60
CA GLU A 28 7.53 -1.72 -0.52
C GLU A 28 7.32 -0.23 -0.72
N GLN A 29 7.52 0.26 -1.94
CA GLN A 29 7.35 1.69 -2.24
C GLN A 29 5.89 2.12 -2.05
N VAL A 30 4.94 1.29 -2.50
CA VAL A 30 3.51 1.58 -2.33
C VAL A 30 3.15 1.71 -0.85
N LEU A 31 3.60 0.77 -0.02
CA LEU A 31 3.31 0.80 1.42
C LEU A 31 3.93 2.02 2.08
N LYS A 32 5.15 2.39 1.68
CA LYS A 32 5.80 3.61 2.18
C LYS A 32 5.05 4.87 1.76
N ASN A 33 4.53 4.90 0.52
CA ASN A 33 3.73 6.03 0.04
C ASN A 33 2.47 6.19 0.90
N ILE A 34 1.76 5.09 1.18
CA ILE A 34 0.56 5.11 2.01
C ILE A 34 0.91 5.60 3.42
N SER A 35 1.98 5.06 4.01
CA SER A 35 2.42 5.48 5.33
C SER A 35 2.70 6.98 5.38
N ALA A 36 3.38 7.51 4.36
CA ALA A 36 3.70 8.93 4.30
C ALA A 36 2.45 9.80 4.22
N VAL A 37 1.45 9.39 3.44
CA VAL A 37 0.19 10.14 3.32
C VAL A 37 -0.55 10.14 4.65
N VAL A 38 -0.64 8.98 5.31
CA VAL A 38 -1.34 8.88 6.60
C VAL A 38 -0.63 9.73 7.65
N GLN A 39 0.69 9.70 7.69
CA GLN A 39 1.47 10.50 8.64
C GLN A 39 1.31 11.99 8.37
N ALA A 40 1.29 12.40 7.11
CA ALA A 40 1.08 13.80 6.74
C ALA A 40 -0.30 14.30 7.19
N ALA A 41 -1.28 13.41 7.29
CA ALA A 41 -2.63 13.75 7.76
C ALA A 41 -2.73 13.70 9.30
N GLY A 42 -1.64 13.42 10.00
CA GLY A 42 -1.62 13.37 11.45
C GLY A 42 -1.92 12.01 12.04
N GLY A 43 -1.93 10.96 11.23
CA GLY A 43 -2.22 9.60 11.67
C GLY A 43 -0.99 8.71 11.69
N ALA A 44 -1.24 7.43 11.88
CA ALA A 44 -0.24 6.37 11.85
C ALA A 44 -0.81 5.17 11.09
N VAL A 45 0.06 4.26 10.68
CA VAL A 45 -0.39 3.06 9.94
C VAL A 45 -1.42 2.25 10.75
N THR A 46 -1.36 2.30 12.07
CA THR A 46 -2.33 1.61 12.93
C THR A 46 -3.73 2.20 12.84
N ASP A 47 -3.90 3.37 12.24
CA ASP A 47 -5.21 3.97 11.99
C ASP A 47 -5.86 3.42 10.72
N ILE A 48 -5.12 2.70 9.89
CA ILE A 48 -5.66 2.12 8.66
C ILE A 48 -6.63 1.00 9.03
N VAL A 49 -7.84 1.06 8.46
CA VAL A 49 -8.90 0.08 8.72
C VAL A 49 -9.19 -0.80 7.52
N ARG A 50 -8.75 -0.41 6.33
CA ARG A 50 -8.98 -1.18 5.10
C ARG A 50 -7.90 -0.91 4.07
N LEU A 51 -7.48 -1.98 3.39
CA LEU A 51 -6.61 -1.92 2.22
C LEU A 51 -7.28 -2.66 1.08
N THR A 52 -7.21 -2.11 -0.12
CA THR A 52 -7.60 -2.84 -1.33
C THR A 52 -6.40 -2.85 -2.27
N TRP A 53 -6.01 -4.05 -2.68
CA TRP A 53 -4.86 -4.29 -3.55
C TRP A 53 -5.36 -4.67 -4.94
N TYR A 54 -4.84 -4.02 -5.95
CA TYR A 54 -5.08 -4.35 -7.35
C TYR A 54 -3.75 -4.82 -7.92
N VAL A 55 -3.70 -6.08 -8.38
CA VAL A 55 -2.47 -6.67 -8.91
C VAL A 55 -2.69 -7.11 -10.35
N THR A 56 -1.65 -7.01 -11.17
CA THR A 56 -1.77 -7.38 -12.59
C THR A 56 -1.44 -8.85 -12.82
N ASP A 57 -0.74 -9.50 -11.87
CA ASP A 57 -0.34 -10.90 -11.98
C ASP A 57 -0.33 -11.54 -10.59
N LYS A 58 -1.33 -12.37 -10.31
CA LYS A 58 -1.43 -12.98 -8.98
C LYS A 58 -0.27 -13.94 -8.70
N GLU A 59 0.34 -14.51 -9.74
CA GLU A 59 1.44 -15.46 -9.53
C GLU A 59 2.66 -14.79 -8.90
N GLN A 60 2.89 -13.51 -9.21
CA GLN A 60 3.99 -12.77 -8.57
C GLN A 60 3.77 -12.66 -7.06
N TYR A 61 2.52 -12.48 -6.64
CA TYR A 61 2.16 -12.45 -5.23
C TYR A 61 2.25 -13.83 -4.59
N LEU A 62 1.63 -14.83 -5.25
CA LEU A 62 1.56 -16.19 -4.70
C LEU A 62 2.92 -16.85 -4.58
N ALA A 63 3.81 -16.58 -5.53
CA ALA A 63 5.14 -17.19 -5.56
C ALA A 63 6.07 -16.62 -4.48
N ARG A 64 5.74 -15.44 -3.93
CA ARG A 64 6.66 -14.72 -3.04
C ARG A 64 6.00 -14.28 -1.74
N GLN A 65 5.07 -15.08 -1.21
CA GLN A 65 4.29 -14.69 -0.03
C GLN A 65 5.16 -14.46 1.21
N ARG A 66 6.27 -15.17 1.35
CA ARG A 66 7.19 -14.96 2.47
C ARG A 66 7.79 -13.57 2.42
N GLU A 67 8.25 -13.15 1.24
CA GLU A 67 8.83 -11.83 1.05
C GLU A 67 7.77 -10.74 1.21
N VAL A 68 6.56 -10.97 0.69
CA VAL A 68 5.43 -10.06 0.87
C VAL A 68 5.17 -9.83 2.35
N GLY A 69 5.08 -10.90 3.13
CA GLY A 69 4.85 -10.79 4.57
C GLY A 69 5.97 -10.07 5.30
N GLN A 70 7.22 -10.33 4.91
CA GLN A 70 8.38 -9.69 5.52
C GLN A 70 8.36 -8.18 5.27
N VAL A 71 8.20 -7.76 4.02
CA VAL A 71 8.19 -6.34 3.66
C VAL A 71 6.99 -5.63 4.28
N TYR A 72 5.82 -6.30 4.28
CA TYR A 72 4.63 -5.73 4.91
C TYR A 72 4.92 -5.41 6.39
N ARG A 73 5.50 -6.37 7.12
CA ARG A 73 5.80 -6.15 8.54
C ARG A 73 6.86 -5.08 8.76
N GLU A 74 7.81 -4.95 7.84
CA GLU A 74 8.83 -3.89 7.94
C GLU A 74 8.23 -2.49 7.83
N VAL A 75 7.22 -2.32 7.00
CA VAL A 75 6.62 -1.00 6.76
C VAL A 75 5.42 -0.75 7.69
N PHE A 76 4.52 -1.72 7.82
CA PHE A 76 3.26 -1.55 8.57
C PHE A 76 3.28 -2.24 9.94
N GLY A 77 4.33 -2.99 10.26
CA GLY A 77 4.38 -3.74 11.51
C GLY A 77 3.38 -4.88 11.52
N ARG A 78 2.90 -5.24 12.69
CA ARG A 78 1.95 -6.33 12.85
C ARG A 78 0.50 -5.83 12.87
N HIS A 79 0.23 -4.83 12.06
CA HIS A 79 -1.11 -4.29 11.91
C HIS A 79 -1.74 -4.83 10.62
N PHE A 80 -2.81 -5.59 10.75
CA PHE A 80 -3.46 -6.27 9.63
C PHE A 80 -4.92 -5.83 9.54
N PRO A 81 -5.21 -4.72 8.84
CA PRO A 81 -6.59 -4.27 8.67
C PRO A 81 -7.34 -5.18 7.70
N ALA A 82 -8.64 -4.93 7.55
CA ALA A 82 -9.43 -5.60 6.53
C ALA A 82 -8.77 -5.38 5.17
N MET A 83 -8.68 -6.45 4.37
CA MET A 83 -7.96 -6.39 3.10
C MET A 83 -8.71 -7.17 2.04
N THR A 84 -8.73 -6.61 0.83
CA THR A 84 -9.19 -7.28 -0.37
C THR A 84 -8.10 -7.18 -1.42
N MET A 85 -7.87 -8.26 -2.15
CA MET A 85 -6.93 -8.25 -3.27
C MET A 85 -7.62 -8.81 -4.50
N VAL A 86 -7.53 -8.10 -5.61
CA VAL A 86 -8.12 -8.53 -6.88
C VAL A 86 -7.11 -8.40 -8.00
N VAL A 87 -7.25 -9.26 -9.00
CA VAL A 87 -6.44 -9.19 -10.21
C VAL A 87 -7.16 -8.30 -11.20
N VAL A 88 -6.41 -7.41 -11.83
CA VAL A 88 -6.93 -6.52 -12.87
C VAL A 88 -6.15 -6.74 -14.16
N SER A 89 -6.77 -6.40 -15.29
CA SER A 89 -6.13 -6.60 -16.61
C SER A 89 -4.91 -5.71 -16.80
N ALA A 90 -4.95 -4.49 -16.27
CA ALA A 90 -3.86 -3.53 -16.36
C ALA A 90 -4.10 -2.41 -15.37
N LEU A 91 -3.05 -1.68 -15.07
CA LEU A 91 -3.12 -0.42 -14.34
C LEU A 91 -2.86 0.72 -15.31
N VAL A 92 -3.23 1.94 -14.91
CA VAL A 92 -3.10 3.09 -15.81
C VAL A 92 -1.65 3.32 -16.23
N GLU A 93 -0.72 3.18 -15.26
CA GLU A 93 0.70 3.26 -15.58
C GLU A 93 1.23 1.89 -15.97
N ASP A 94 1.80 1.80 -17.18
CA ASP A 94 2.24 0.51 -17.74
C ASP A 94 3.28 -0.20 -16.88
N GLU A 95 4.12 0.54 -16.18
CA GLU A 95 5.17 -0.05 -15.34
C GLU A 95 4.66 -0.54 -13.98
N ALA A 96 3.44 -0.16 -13.60
CA ALA A 96 2.91 -0.53 -12.29
C ALA A 96 2.48 -2.00 -12.28
N LEU A 97 2.97 -2.74 -11.29
CA LEU A 97 2.61 -4.15 -11.08
C LEU A 97 1.50 -4.29 -10.05
N LEU A 98 1.29 -3.28 -9.24
CA LEU A 98 0.22 -3.26 -8.24
C LEU A 98 -0.15 -1.82 -7.90
N GLU A 99 -1.36 -1.69 -7.35
CA GLU A 99 -1.87 -0.44 -6.82
C GLU A 99 -2.62 -0.76 -5.54
N ILE A 100 -2.44 0.06 -4.50
CA ILE A 100 -3.14 -0.15 -3.22
C ILE A 100 -3.80 1.15 -2.82
N GLU A 101 -5.07 1.06 -2.40
CA GLU A 101 -5.77 2.16 -1.78
C GLU A 101 -6.02 1.84 -0.31
N ALA A 102 -6.19 2.84 0.51
CA ALA A 102 -6.35 2.66 1.94
C ALA A 102 -7.42 3.58 2.50
N THR A 103 -8.07 3.12 3.57
CA THR A 103 -8.96 3.95 4.37
C THR A 103 -8.43 3.94 5.80
N ALA A 104 -8.31 5.10 6.40
CA ALA A 104 -7.86 5.24 7.79
C ALA A 104 -8.89 6.05 8.57
N VAL A 105 -9.04 5.73 9.85
CA VAL A 105 -9.89 6.49 10.76
C VAL A 105 -8.98 7.14 11.79
N LEU A 106 -8.95 8.46 11.78
CA LEU A 106 -8.04 9.25 12.61
C LEU A 106 -8.76 9.73 13.86
N ASP A 107 -8.12 9.53 15.01
CA ASP A 107 -8.55 10.12 16.27
C ASP A 107 -7.48 11.12 16.71
N THR A 108 -7.60 12.33 16.20
CA THR A 108 -6.60 13.35 16.45
C THR A 108 -6.68 13.92 17.86
N ARG A 109 -7.76 13.63 18.59
CA ARG A 109 -7.88 14.10 19.97
C ARG A 109 -6.93 13.37 20.92
N ALA A 110 -6.52 12.15 20.55
CA ALA A 110 -5.62 11.33 21.36
C ALA A 110 -4.15 11.64 21.13
N ARG A 111 -3.86 12.63 20.28
CA ARG A 111 -2.49 12.90 19.86
C ARG A 111 -2.02 14.30 20.21
#